data_5728ee2183d1d077edf37c8d8ecfdeee
#
_entry.id   5728ee2183d1d077edf37c8d8ecfdeee
#
_cell.length_a   1.000
_cell.length_b   1.000
_cell.length_c   1.000
_cell.angle_alpha   90.00
_cell.angle_beta   90.00
_cell.angle_gamma   90.00
#
_symmetry.space_group_name_H-M   'P 1'
#
loop_
_entity.id
_entity.type
_entity.pdbx_description
1 polymer ?
#
loop_
_entity_poly.entity_id
_entity_poly.type
_entity_poly.pdbx_seq_one_letter_code
_entity_poly.pdbx_strand_id
1 'polypeptide(L)'
;MPFKNLPTGSAAPLASLVEARPGQVSSRSLTRIGDPLAATLLAFAEGESVSGETYAGDTLYYLVEGKAEVNAVQMTAGDVLKVPAGTPHAVRPVPAAKILQLSLI
;
A
#
# COMPACT_ATOMS: atom_id res chain seq x y z
N MET A 1 2.12 -5.47 19.94
CA MET A 1 2.48 -4.74 18.71
C MET A 1 1.50 -3.60 18.51
N PRO A 2 1.83 -2.39 18.93
CA PRO A 2 0.94 -1.25 18.67
C PRO A 2 1.10 -0.73 17.25
N PHE A 3 0.01 -0.22 16.69
CA PHE A 3 0.09 0.58 15.46
C PHE A 3 0.65 1.96 15.77
N LYS A 4 1.25 2.60 14.77
CA LYS A 4 1.70 3.99 14.83
C LYS A 4 1.12 4.79 13.68
N ASN A 5 1.20 6.12 13.78
CA ASN A 5 0.75 7.05 12.74
C ASN A 5 -0.75 6.95 12.40
N LEU A 6 -1.54 6.50 13.36
CA LEU A 6 -3.00 6.43 13.26
C LEU A 6 -3.63 7.28 14.35
N PRO A 7 -4.80 7.91 14.09
CA PRO A 7 -5.49 8.67 15.13
C PRO A 7 -5.99 7.74 16.24
N THR A 8 -5.96 8.25 17.48
CA THR A 8 -6.47 7.57 18.66
C THR A 8 -7.54 8.46 19.30
N GLY A 9 -8.72 7.91 19.56
CA GLY A 9 -9.83 8.67 20.15
C GLY A 9 -10.52 9.61 19.17
N SER A 10 -10.13 9.60 17.91
CA SER A 10 -10.77 10.33 16.81
C SER A 10 -10.62 9.50 15.54
N ALA A 11 -11.24 9.94 14.46
CA ALA A 11 -11.18 9.25 13.18
C ALA A 11 -10.69 10.21 12.09
N ALA A 12 -10.04 9.65 11.08
CA ALA A 12 -9.60 10.39 9.90
C ALA A 12 -9.79 9.52 8.65
N PRO A 13 -10.04 10.13 7.49
CA PRO A 13 -10.02 9.38 6.23
C PRO A 13 -8.64 8.76 6.02
N LEU A 14 -8.59 7.48 5.70
CA LEU A 14 -7.31 6.79 5.50
C LEU A 14 -6.46 7.47 4.43
N ALA A 15 -7.09 7.93 3.34
CA ALA A 15 -6.40 8.62 2.25
C ALA A 15 -5.72 9.93 2.69
N SER A 16 -6.15 10.55 3.78
CA SER A 16 -5.57 11.79 4.28
C SER A 16 -4.24 11.58 5.02
N LEU A 17 -3.91 10.34 5.34
CA LEU A 17 -2.72 10.01 6.15
C LEU A 17 -1.45 9.89 5.32
N VAL A 18 -1.55 9.95 4.00
CA VAL A 18 -0.40 9.91 3.10
C VAL A 18 -0.67 10.84 1.91
N GLU A 19 0.34 11.58 1.48
CA GLU A 19 0.23 12.50 0.34
C GLU A 19 1.05 12.01 -0.85
N ALA A 20 0.44 12.06 -2.04
CA ALA A 20 1.18 11.85 -3.27
C ALA A 20 2.09 13.05 -3.53
N ARG A 21 3.35 12.78 -3.88
CA ARG A 21 4.33 13.80 -4.21
C ARG A 21 4.89 13.55 -5.60
N PRO A 22 4.99 14.59 -6.46
CA PRO A 22 5.48 14.41 -7.81
C PRO A 22 6.85 13.73 -7.84
N GLY A 23 7.01 12.79 -8.77
CA GLY A 23 8.26 12.09 -9.00
C GLY A 23 8.62 11.01 -8.00
N GLN A 24 7.68 10.61 -7.13
CA GLN A 24 8.00 9.58 -6.13
C GLN A 24 6.79 8.77 -5.71
N VAL A 25 7.08 7.64 -5.05
CA VAL A 25 6.11 6.88 -4.27
C VAL A 25 6.35 7.28 -2.82
N SER A 26 5.34 7.89 -2.19
CA SER A 26 5.41 8.28 -0.78
C SER A 26 4.88 7.15 0.07
N SER A 27 5.44 6.97 1.26
CA SER A 27 5.01 5.91 2.17
C SER A 27 4.85 6.42 3.59
N ARG A 28 3.94 5.78 4.33
CA ARG A 28 3.78 6.00 5.77
C ARG A 28 3.58 4.66 6.44
N SER A 29 4.54 4.26 7.27
CA SER A 29 4.46 2.99 8.00
C SER A 29 3.49 3.09 9.17
N LEU A 30 2.66 2.06 9.34
CA LEU A 30 1.71 1.94 10.45
C LEU A 30 2.18 0.93 11.50
N THR A 31 3.28 0.24 11.22
CA THR A 31 3.89 -0.76 12.10
C THR A 31 5.38 -0.47 12.24
N ARG A 32 6.05 -1.19 13.14
CA ARG A 32 7.49 -1.03 13.39
C ARG A 32 8.26 -2.20 12.81
N ILE A 33 9.53 -1.96 12.52
CA ILE A 33 10.45 -3.02 12.09
C ILE A 33 10.51 -4.08 13.19
N GLY A 34 10.37 -5.35 12.78
CA GLY A 34 10.35 -6.48 13.70
C GLY A 34 8.95 -6.94 14.10
N ASP A 35 7.92 -6.18 13.79
CA ASP A 35 6.54 -6.62 14.02
C ASP A 35 6.18 -7.79 13.08
N PRO A 36 5.23 -8.66 13.49
CA PRO A 36 4.81 -9.79 12.64
C PRO A 36 4.00 -9.40 11.42
N LEU A 37 3.58 -8.14 11.34
CA LEU A 37 2.85 -7.56 10.22
C LEU A 37 3.51 -6.24 9.84
N ALA A 38 3.77 -6.05 8.55
CA ALA A 38 4.18 -4.76 8.01
C ALA A 38 2.97 -4.11 7.33
N ALA A 39 2.45 -3.04 7.91
CA ALA A 39 1.35 -2.25 7.37
C ALA A 39 1.89 -0.90 6.90
N THR A 40 1.67 -0.58 5.62
CA THR A 40 2.20 0.63 5.01
C THR A 40 1.16 1.27 4.12
N LEU A 41 0.97 2.58 4.28
CA LEU A 41 0.22 3.39 3.33
C LEU A 41 1.17 3.88 2.25
N LEU A 42 0.77 3.72 0.99
CA LEU A 42 1.53 4.15 -0.17
C LEU A 42 0.72 5.14 -0.99
N ALA A 43 1.36 6.21 -1.43
CA ALA A 43 0.78 7.15 -2.39
C ALA A 43 1.66 7.17 -3.64
N PHE A 44 1.08 6.74 -4.75
CA PHE A 44 1.75 6.67 -6.04
C PHE A 44 1.39 7.91 -6.86
N ALA A 45 2.37 8.76 -7.13
CA ALA A 45 2.20 9.86 -8.05
C ALA A 45 2.08 9.34 -9.49
N GLU A 46 1.56 10.17 -10.39
CA GLU A 46 1.42 9.81 -11.80
C GLU A 46 2.74 9.35 -12.40
N GLY A 47 2.71 8.18 -13.03
CA GLY A 47 3.87 7.59 -13.70
C GLY A 47 4.82 6.82 -12.80
N GLU A 48 4.64 6.86 -11.49
CA GLU A 48 5.51 6.15 -10.56
C GLU A 48 5.00 4.73 -10.30
N SER A 49 5.92 3.78 -10.21
CA SER A 49 5.57 2.38 -9.98
C SER A 49 6.66 1.68 -9.19
N VAL A 50 6.32 0.52 -8.63
CA VAL A 50 7.27 -0.38 -7.99
C VAL A 50 7.14 -1.77 -8.60
N SER A 51 8.25 -2.50 -8.67
CA SER A 51 8.26 -3.85 -9.24
C SER A 51 9.41 -4.70 -8.71
N GLY A 52 9.26 -6.02 -8.85
CA GLY A 52 10.32 -6.98 -8.61
C GLY A 52 10.56 -7.37 -7.16
N GLU A 53 9.84 -6.80 -6.21
CA GLU A 53 9.97 -7.17 -4.81
C GLU A 53 9.21 -8.47 -4.52
N THR A 54 9.78 -9.31 -3.65
CA THR A 54 9.13 -10.51 -3.13
C THR A 54 9.17 -10.46 -1.60
N TYR A 55 8.16 -11.06 -0.97
CA TYR A 55 8.08 -11.12 0.48
C TYR A 55 7.91 -12.57 0.94
N ALA A 56 8.36 -12.85 2.15
CA ALA A 56 8.28 -14.19 2.73
C ALA A 56 6.84 -14.62 3.03
N GLY A 57 5.98 -13.68 3.39
CA GLY A 57 4.56 -13.92 3.66
C GLY A 57 3.66 -13.36 2.58
N ASP A 58 2.36 -13.64 2.71
CA ASP A 58 1.35 -13.08 1.82
C ASP A 58 1.22 -11.58 2.03
N THR A 59 0.89 -10.86 0.95
CA THR A 59 0.59 -9.43 0.99
C THR A 59 -0.84 -9.20 0.54
N LEU A 60 -1.56 -8.36 1.29
CA LEU A 60 -2.87 -7.85 0.91
C LEU A 60 -2.70 -6.41 0.45
N TYR A 61 -3.23 -6.11 -0.72
CA TYR A 61 -3.37 -4.73 -1.21
C TYR A 61 -4.83 -4.31 -1.14
N TYR A 62 -5.08 -3.18 -0.48
CA TYR A 62 -6.39 -2.53 -0.45
C TYR A 62 -6.27 -1.17 -1.13
N LEU A 63 -7.03 -0.96 -2.21
CA LEU A 63 -7.00 0.30 -2.93
C LEU A 63 -7.88 1.32 -2.21
N VAL A 64 -7.25 2.35 -1.64
CA VAL A 64 -7.91 3.37 -0.84
C VAL A 64 -8.51 4.46 -1.72
N GLU A 65 -7.77 4.90 -2.74
CA GLU A 65 -8.15 6.02 -3.59
C GLU A 65 -7.51 5.86 -4.97
N GLY A 66 -8.23 6.28 -6.01
CA GLY A 66 -7.73 6.23 -7.39
C GLY A 66 -7.90 4.87 -8.03
N LYS A 67 -7.00 4.55 -8.95
CA LYS A 67 -6.95 3.29 -9.69
C LYS A 67 -5.52 2.80 -9.81
N ALA A 68 -5.33 1.50 -9.81
CA ALA A 68 -4.01 0.89 -9.94
C ALA A 68 -4.11 -0.47 -10.62
N GLU A 69 -2.94 -0.97 -11.04
CA GLU A 69 -2.78 -2.36 -11.45
C GLU A 69 -1.77 -3.01 -10.51
N VAL A 70 -2.14 -4.18 -10.00
CA VAL A 70 -1.24 -5.03 -9.21
C VAL A 70 -1.07 -6.33 -9.98
N ASN A 71 0.17 -6.62 -10.41
CA ASN A 71 0.48 -7.78 -11.26
C ASN A 71 -0.46 -7.86 -12.47
N ALA A 72 -0.65 -6.73 -13.15
CA ALA A 72 -1.52 -6.55 -14.32
C ALA A 72 -3.03 -6.71 -14.03
N VAL A 73 -3.44 -6.90 -12.78
CA VAL A 73 -4.85 -6.94 -12.38
C VAL A 73 -5.30 -5.53 -12.03
N GLN A 74 -6.35 -5.04 -12.70
CA GLN A 74 -6.89 -3.71 -12.42
C GLN A 74 -7.68 -3.69 -11.12
N MET A 75 -7.44 -2.62 -10.33
CA MET A 75 -8.14 -2.37 -9.07
C MET A 75 -8.74 -0.97 -9.08
N THR A 76 -9.91 -0.84 -8.49
CA THR A 76 -10.55 0.44 -8.21
C THR A 76 -10.72 0.59 -6.70
N ALA A 77 -11.02 1.81 -6.23
CA ALA A 77 -11.16 2.09 -4.80
C ALA A 77 -12.15 1.12 -4.12
N GLY A 78 -11.71 0.53 -3.03
CA GLY A 78 -12.47 -0.48 -2.29
C GLY A 78 -12.11 -1.92 -2.62
N ASP A 79 -11.35 -2.15 -3.69
CA ASP A 79 -10.93 -3.52 -4.07
C ASP A 79 -9.78 -4.00 -3.20
N VAL A 80 -9.73 -5.31 -3.01
CA VAL A 80 -8.62 -6.00 -2.35
C VAL A 80 -8.06 -7.08 -3.27
N LEU A 81 -6.76 -7.34 -3.12
CA LEU A 81 -6.06 -8.38 -3.87
C LEU A 81 -4.95 -8.95 -3.00
N LYS A 82 -4.78 -10.27 -3.05
CA LYS A 82 -3.69 -10.95 -2.38
C LYS A 82 -2.58 -11.27 -3.37
N VAL A 83 -1.34 -10.97 -2.99
CA VAL A 83 -0.15 -11.49 -3.68
C VAL A 83 0.47 -12.54 -2.77
N PRO A 84 0.50 -13.82 -3.20
CA PRO A 84 1.04 -14.90 -2.37
C PRO A 84 2.52 -14.72 -2.05
N ALA A 85 2.95 -15.33 -0.95
CA ALA A 85 4.36 -15.40 -0.55
C ALA A 85 5.23 -15.87 -1.73
N GLY A 86 6.39 -15.24 -1.90
CA GLY A 86 7.35 -15.60 -2.93
C GLY A 86 7.01 -15.16 -4.35
N THR A 87 5.86 -14.54 -4.57
CA THR A 87 5.45 -14.01 -5.88
C THR A 87 5.98 -12.59 -6.04
N PRO A 88 6.63 -12.26 -7.16
CA PRO A 88 7.07 -10.88 -7.41
C PRO A 88 5.88 -9.92 -7.47
N HIS A 89 6.07 -8.72 -6.90
CA HIS A 89 5.07 -7.67 -6.87
C HIS A 89 5.35 -6.63 -7.95
N ALA A 90 4.32 -6.22 -8.66
CA ALA A 90 4.38 -5.07 -9.57
C ALA A 90 3.13 -4.23 -9.33
N VAL A 91 3.32 -2.98 -8.92
CA VAL A 91 2.22 -2.05 -8.62
C VAL A 91 2.41 -0.78 -9.44
N ARG A 92 1.38 -0.39 -10.18
CA ARG A 92 1.39 0.75 -11.08
C ARG A 92 0.11 1.56 -10.90
N PRO A 93 0.18 2.90 -10.70
CA PRO A 93 -1.02 3.73 -10.65
C PRO A 93 -1.62 3.95 -12.05
N VAL A 94 -2.93 4.24 -12.10
CA VAL A 94 -3.65 4.51 -13.36
C VAL A 94 -4.61 5.70 -13.15
N PRO A 95 -4.14 6.97 -13.20
CA PRO A 95 -2.74 7.40 -13.25
C PRO A 95 -2.10 7.61 -11.87
N ALA A 96 -2.89 7.70 -10.80
CA ALA A 96 -2.44 7.92 -9.44
C ALA A 96 -3.27 7.07 -8.48
N ALA A 97 -2.70 6.66 -7.35
CA ALA A 97 -3.39 5.80 -6.40
C ALA A 97 -2.83 5.93 -5.00
N LYS A 98 -3.69 5.64 -4.02
CA LYS A 98 -3.29 5.42 -2.63
C LYS A 98 -3.69 4.02 -2.22
N ILE A 99 -2.76 3.28 -1.65
CA ILE A 99 -2.90 1.85 -1.39
C ILE A 99 -2.47 1.56 0.05
N LEU A 100 -3.24 0.71 0.74
CA LEU A 100 -2.83 0.11 1.99
C LEU A 100 -2.25 -1.26 1.69
N GLN A 101 -0.99 -1.45 2.07
CA GLN A 101 -0.28 -2.71 1.90
C GLN A 101 -0.08 -3.37 3.25
N LEU A 102 -0.55 -4.60 3.39
CA LEU A 102 -0.37 -5.42 4.59
C LEU A 102 0.41 -6.67 4.22
N SER A 103 1.62 -6.79 4.75
CA SER A 103 2.48 -7.95 4.49
C SER A 103 2.74 -8.73 5.75
N LEU A 104 2.44 -10.03 5.73
CA LEU A 104 2.79 -10.94 6.82
C LEU A 104 4.29 -11.21 6.79
N ILE A 105 4.88 -11.21 7.97
CA ILE A 105 6.33 -11.42 8.11
C ILE A 105 6.61 -12.89 8.43
#